data_7ba9ddb540e9f4af5b4060899ef5dac8
#
_entry.id   7ba9ddb540e9f4af5b4060899ef5dac8
#
_cell.length_a   1.000
_cell.length_b   1.000
_cell.length_c   1.000
_cell.angle_alpha   90.00
_cell.angle_beta   90.00
_cell.angle_gamma   90.00
#
_symmetry.space_group_name_H-M   'P 1'
#
loop_
_entity.id
_entity.type
_entity.pdbx_description
1 polymer ?
#
loop_
_entity_poly.entity_id
_entity_poly.type
_entity_poly.pdbx_seq_one_letter_code
_entity_poly.pdbx_strand_id
1 'polypeptide(L)'
;QEKEKPTLIEIRTVIGYGSPNKAGKSDAHGAPLGAEEVVKVKETYSWPGQEPFYVPEEVRELFSQVKQRGMEEEKAWQEKFAAYEAEYPELAAQLKDAIAGRLPEGWADEIPVYTTDAKAIATRSASGEILNALSRRMPTLLGGSADLASSNKTLLKNGGDFQAANY
;
A
#
# COMPACT_ATOMS: atom_id res chain seq x y z
N GLN A 1 9.28 -9.34 21.27
CA GLN A 1 8.92 -8.19 20.44
C GLN A 1 8.30 -7.12 21.32
N GLU A 2 8.82 -5.88 21.24
CA GLU A 2 8.22 -4.74 21.91
C GLU A 2 6.87 -4.41 21.27
N LYS A 3 5.83 -4.21 22.08
CA LYS A 3 4.48 -3.90 21.59
C LYS A 3 3.93 -2.58 22.13
N GLU A 4 4.58 -2.05 23.18
CA GLU A 4 4.09 -0.85 23.90
C GLU A 4 4.79 0.44 23.48
N LYS A 5 5.90 0.33 22.77
CA LYS A 5 6.72 1.47 22.37
C LYS A 5 7.10 1.40 20.90
N PRO A 6 7.25 2.55 20.23
CA PRO A 6 7.84 2.58 18.89
C PRO A 6 9.25 1.99 18.89
N THR A 7 9.57 1.22 17.86
CA THR A 7 10.89 0.61 17.69
C THR A 7 11.59 1.23 16.48
N LEU A 8 12.78 1.80 16.69
CA LEU A 8 13.67 2.27 15.65
C LEU A 8 14.79 1.26 15.45
N ILE A 9 14.97 0.81 14.21
CA ILE A 9 16.07 -0.07 13.82
C ILE A 9 16.95 0.68 12.83
N GLU A 10 18.19 0.99 13.23
CA GLU A 10 19.21 1.57 12.35
C GLU A 10 20.07 0.47 11.76
N ILE A 11 20.09 0.37 10.43
CA ILE A 11 20.89 -0.63 9.70
C ILE A 11 21.91 0.11 8.83
N ARG A 12 23.21 -0.09 9.07
CA ARG A 12 24.28 0.43 8.22
C ARG A 12 24.60 -0.57 7.12
N THR A 13 24.50 -0.12 5.89
CA THR A 13 24.77 -0.93 4.71
C THR A 13 25.75 -0.20 3.77
N VAL A 14 26.33 -0.96 2.86
CA VAL A 14 27.15 -0.42 1.76
C VAL A 14 26.41 -0.76 0.47
N ILE A 15 26.10 0.27 -0.34
CA ILE A 15 25.46 0.05 -1.64
C ILE A 15 26.32 -0.87 -2.51
N GLY A 16 25.70 -1.86 -3.17
CA GLY A 16 26.43 -2.82 -4.01
C GLY A 16 27.39 -3.71 -3.23
N TYR A 17 27.17 -3.94 -1.94
CA TYR A 17 28.00 -4.86 -1.15
C TYR A 17 28.17 -6.19 -1.87
N GLY A 18 29.38 -6.74 -1.84
CA GLY A 18 29.74 -7.96 -2.56
C GLY A 18 30.27 -7.74 -3.98
N SER A 19 30.13 -6.53 -4.55
CA SER A 19 30.69 -6.18 -5.85
C SER A 19 32.13 -5.64 -5.67
N PRO A 20 33.18 -6.30 -6.17
CA PRO A 20 34.55 -5.85 -5.99
C PRO A 20 34.82 -4.47 -6.60
N ASN A 21 34.19 -4.14 -7.73
CA ASN A 21 34.46 -2.92 -8.46
C ASN A 21 33.44 -1.79 -8.24
N LYS A 22 32.20 -2.10 -7.79
CA LYS A 22 31.12 -1.14 -7.73
C LYS A 22 30.59 -0.89 -6.32
N ALA A 23 30.98 -1.69 -5.30
CA ALA A 23 30.54 -1.46 -3.93
C ALA A 23 30.92 -0.07 -3.44
N GLY A 24 29.99 0.63 -2.76
CA GLY A 24 30.17 1.96 -2.22
C GLY A 24 30.19 3.09 -3.25
N LYS A 25 29.87 2.81 -4.54
CA LYS A 25 29.88 3.78 -5.63
C LYS A 25 28.48 4.03 -6.17
N SER A 26 28.27 5.22 -6.77
CA SER A 26 27.01 5.59 -7.44
C SER A 26 26.63 4.62 -8.57
N ASP A 27 27.59 3.99 -9.21
CA ASP A 27 27.40 3.02 -10.30
C ASP A 27 26.58 1.78 -9.88
N ALA A 28 26.49 1.52 -8.59
CA ALA A 28 25.63 0.44 -8.04
C ALA A 28 24.19 0.90 -7.75
N HIS A 29 23.87 2.19 -7.92
CA HIS A 29 22.55 2.72 -7.54
C HIS A 29 21.45 2.45 -8.57
N GLY A 30 21.66 2.80 -9.82
CA GLY A 30 20.61 2.76 -10.84
C GLY A 30 20.99 2.06 -12.14
N ALA A 31 22.17 1.45 -12.22
CA ALA A 31 22.64 0.73 -13.39
C ALA A 31 22.84 -0.76 -13.07
N PRO A 32 22.65 -1.66 -14.06
CA PRO A 32 22.99 -3.07 -13.91
C PRO A 32 24.47 -3.24 -13.56
N LEU A 33 24.78 -4.21 -12.72
CA LEU A 33 26.19 -4.53 -12.40
C LEU A 33 26.96 -5.00 -13.63
N GLY A 34 26.27 -5.68 -14.55
CA GLY A 34 26.86 -6.35 -15.70
C GLY A 34 27.24 -7.80 -15.41
N ALA A 35 27.25 -8.62 -16.45
CA ALA A 35 27.42 -10.08 -16.32
C ALA A 35 28.73 -10.48 -15.63
N GLU A 36 29.82 -9.85 -16.00
CA GLU A 36 31.14 -10.14 -15.40
C GLU A 36 31.21 -9.77 -13.91
N GLU A 37 30.57 -8.66 -13.53
CA GLU A 37 30.56 -8.23 -12.14
C GLU A 37 29.63 -9.12 -11.29
N VAL A 38 28.52 -9.59 -11.86
CA VAL A 38 27.61 -10.54 -11.19
C VAL A 38 28.34 -11.86 -10.87
N VAL A 39 29.22 -12.36 -11.74
CA VAL A 39 30.00 -13.54 -11.44
C VAL A 39 30.88 -13.31 -10.19
N LYS A 40 31.56 -12.18 -10.10
CA LYS A 40 32.38 -11.83 -8.94
C LYS A 40 31.58 -11.66 -7.65
N VAL A 41 30.40 -11.10 -7.76
CA VAL A 41 29.44 -11.00 -6.63
C VAL A 41 29.04 -12.40 -6.14
N LYS A 42 28.71 -13.30 -7.06
CA LYS A 42 28.40 -14.69 -6.72
C LYS A 42 29.56 -15.40 -6.03
N GLU A 43 30.79 -15.17 -6.50
CA GLU A 43 32.02 -15.68 -5.86
C GLU A 43 32.16 -15.11 -4.44
N THR A 44 32.03 -13.79 -4.27
CA THR A 44 32.08 -13.12 -2.96
C THR A 44 31.09 -13.69 -1.94
N TYR A 45 29.89 -14.01 -2.39
CA TYR A 45 28.85 -14.62 -1.55
C TYR A 45 28.95 -16.15 -1.46
N SER A 46 29.90 -16.78 -2.13
CA SER A 46 29.96 -18.24 -2.26
C SER A 46 28.64 -18.84 -2.76
N TRP A 47 28.02 -18.17 -3.73
CA TRP A 47 26.72 -18.58 -4.26
C TRP A 47 26.84 -19.92 -4.98
N PRO A 48 25.97 -20.92 -4.68
CA PRO A 48 26.16 -22.30 -5.15
C PRO A 48 25.91 -22.52 -6.65
N GLY A 49 25.22 -21.60 -7.35
CA GLY A 49 24.89 -21.72 -8.77
C GLY A 49 25.43 -20.57 -9.59
N GLN A 50 26.06 -20.84 -10.73
CA GLN A 50 26.55 -19.81 -11.63
C GLN A 50 25.54 -19.43 -12.73
N GLU A 51 24.60 -20.32 -13.05
CA GLU A 51 23.56 -20.08 -14.06
C GLU A 51 22.63 -18.90 -13.63
N PRO A 52 22.11 -18.16 -14.62
CA PRO A 52 21.11 -17.12 -14.35
C PRO A 52 19.88 -17.68 -13.65
N PHE A 53 19.36 -16.92 -12.69
CA PHE A 53 18.13 -17.25 -11.95
C PHE A 53 18.16 -18.56 -11.14
N TYR A 54 19.36 -19.08 -10.86
CA TYR A 54 19.49 -20.24 -9.97
C TYR A 54 18.91 -19.96 -8.60
N VAL A 55 18.05 -20.84 -8.13
CA VAL A 55 17.46 -20.82 -6.78
C VAL A 55 17.79 -22.14 -6.11
N PRO A 56 18.50 -22.15 -4.98
CA PRO A 56 18.77 -23.38 -4.21
C PRO A 56 17.50 -24.12 -3.81
N GLU A 57 17.56 -25.44 -3.76
CA GLU A 57 16.37 -26.25 -3.45
C GLU A 57 15.80 -25.98 -2.07
N GLU A 58 16.67 -25.80 -1.06
CA GLU A 58 16.24 -25.44 0.29
C GLU A 58 15.47 -24.12 0.35
N VAL A 59 15.74 -23.17 -0.56
CA VAL A 59 14.99 -21.93 -0.69
C VAL A 59 13.62 -22.19 -1.31
N ARG A 60 13.55 -23.06 -2.32
CA ARG A 60 12.28 -23.48 -2.94
C ARG A 60 11.38 -24.18 -1.93
N GLU A 61 11.94 -25.10 -1.15
CA GLU A 61 11.23 -25.81 -0.10
C GLU A 61 10.68 -24.84 0.96
N LEU A 62 11.52 -23.90 1.44
CA LEU A 62 11.09 -22.88 2.41
C LEU A 62 9.94 -22.03 1.87
N PHE A 63 10.07 -21.54 0.64
CA PHE A 63 9.02 -20.71 0.03
C PHE A 63 7.76 -21.50 -0.35
N SER A 64 7.85 -22.81 -0.59
CA SER A 64 6.66 -23.65 -0.78
C SER A 64 5.77 -23.66 0.47
N GLN A 65 6.35 -23.61 1.65
CA GLN A 65 5.62 -23.52 2.93
C GLN A 65 4.85 -22.20 3.06
N VAL A 66 5.37 -21.10 2.49
CA VAL A 66 4.66 -19.80 2.44
C VAL A 66 3.37 -19.93 1.63
N LYS A 67 3.42 -20.63 0.52
CA LYS A 67 2.22 -20.90 -0.31
C LYS A 67 1.17 -21.69 0.48
N GLN A 68 1.58 -22.77 1.15
CA GLN A 68 0.67 -23.60 1.94
C GLN A 68 0.00 -22.78 3.04
N ARG A 69 0.80 -22.05 3.83
CA ARG A 69 0.28 -21.19 4.90
C ARG A 69 -0.68 -20.13 4.33
N GLY A 70 -0.34 -19.49 3.21
CA GLY A 70 -1.20 -18.50 2.56
C GLY A 70 -2.55 -19.08 2.15
N MET A 71 -2.58 -20.30 1.64
CA MET A 71 -3.83 -20.98 1.29
C MET A 71 -4.70 -21.27 2.52
N GLU A 72 -4.09 -21.66 3.63
CA GLU A 72 -4.78 -21.91 4.89
C GLU A 72 -5.35 -20.62 5.50
N GLU A 73 -4.56 -19.55 5.50
CA GLU A 73 -4.98 -18.22 5.96
C GLU A 73 -6.11 -17.65 5.09
N GLU A 74 -6.03 -17.80 3.77
CA GLU A 74 -7.10 -17.39 2.85
C GLU A 74 -8.38 -18.16 3.10
N LYS A 75 -8.30 -19.49 3.27
CA LYS A 75 -9.46 -20.30 3.59
C LYS A 75 -10.13 -19.85 4.90
N ALA A 76 -9.34 -19.65 5.94
CA ALA A 76 -9.84 -19.17 7.23
C ALA A 76 -10.49 -17.77 7.11
N TRP A 77 -9.92 -16.89 6.27
CA TRP A 77 -10.50 -15.59 5.98
C TRP A 77 -11.84 -15.72 5.24
N GLN A 78 -11.94 -16.59 4.23
CA GLN A 78 -13.17 -16.82 3.47
C GLN A 78 -14.30 -17.35 4.37
N GLU A 79 -14.01 -18.27 5.29
CA GLU A 79 -14.98 -18.76 6.27
C GLU A 79 -15.47 -17.64 7.20
N LYS A 80 -14.55 -16.81 7.69
CA LYS A 80 -14.89 -15.64 8.52
C LYS A 80 -15.71 -14.62 7.74
N PHE A 81 -15.35 -14.36 6.50
CA PHE A 81 -16.07 -13.40 5.65
C PHE A 81 -17.48 -13.90 5.30
N ALA A 82 -17.67 -15.20 5.05
CA ALA A 82 -18.99 -15.77 4.81
C ALA A 82 -19.92 -15.63 6.04
N ALA A 83 -19.37 -15.83 7.25
CA ALA A 83 -20.13 -15.59 8.48
C ALA A 83 -20.48 -14.09 8.65
N TYR A 84 -19.53 -13.20 8.36
CA TYR A 84 -19.76 -11.76 8.38
C TYR A 84 -20.82 -11.33 7.37
N GLU A 85 -20.80 -11.86 6.14
CA GLU A 85 -21.77 -11.57 5.10
C GLU A 85 -23.19 -12.02 5.49
N ALA A 86 -23.30 -13.15 6.17
CA ALA A 86 -24.58 -13.64 6.67
C ALA A 86 -25.18 -12.72 7.75
N GLU A 87 -24.33 -12.13 8.59
CA GLU A 87 -24.76 -11.24 9.68
C GLU A 87 -24.93 -9.79 9.23
N TYR A 88 -24.05 -9.31 8.31
CA TYR A 88 -23.97 -7.91 7.84
C TYR A 88 -23.96 -7.82 6.31
N PRO A 89 -25.02 -8.22 5.60
CA PRO A 89 -25.00 -8.36 4.14
C PRO A 89 -24.70 -7.03 3.40
N GLU A 90 -25.22 -5.91 3.90
CA GLU A 90 -25.00 -4.60 3.29
C GLU A 90 -23.53 -4.14 3.42
N LEU A 91 -22.92 -4.32 4.60
CA LEU A 91 -21.52 -3.97 4.83
C LEU A 91 -20.57 -4.89 4.04
N ALA A 92 -20.92 -6.17 3.96
CA ALA A 92 -20.18 -7.12 3.14
C ALA A 92 -20.24 -6.78 1.65
N ALA A 93 -21.39 -6.35 1.14
CA ALA A 93 -21.52 -5.87 -0.23
C ALA A 93 -20.66 -4.62 -0.47
N GLN A 94 -20.69 -3.64 0.43
CA GLN A 94 -19.82 -2.45 0.35
C GLN A 94 -18.34 -2.82 0.31
N LEU A 95 -17.90 -3.75 1.15
CA LEU A 95 -16.51 -4.22 1.16
C LEU A 95 -16.14 -4.90 -0.16
N LYS A 96 -17.01 -5.79 -0.68
CA LYS A 96 -16.80 -6.44 -1.98
C LYS A 96 -16.69 -5.42 -3.11
N ASP A 97 -17.53 -4.40 -3.10
CA ASP A 97 -17.51 -3.34 -4.12
C ASP A 97 -16.24 -2.50 -4.02
N ALA A 98 -15.83 -2.14 -2.80
CA ALA A 98 -14.60 -1.41 -2.56
C ALA A 98 -13.36 -2.18 -3.04
N ILE A 99 -13.24 -3.47 -2.71
CA ILE A 99 -12.14 -4.33 -3.16
C ILE A 99 -12.13 -4.49 -4.68
N ALA A 100 -13.31 -4.58 -5.30
CA ALA A 100 -13.45 -4.69 -6.75
C ALA A 100 -13.30 -3.35 -7.49
N GLY A 101 -13.08 -2.23 -6.78
CA GLY A 101 -12.97 -0.89 -7.36
C GLY A 101 -14.28 -0.36 -7.95
N ARG A 102 -15.41 -0.90 -7.54
CA ARG A 102 -16.73 -0.42 -7.96
C ARG A 102 -17.17 0.77 -7.11
N LEU A 103 -17.69 1.80 -7.77
CA LEU A 103 -18.22 2.98 -7.10
C LEU A 103 -19.69 2.74 -6.70
N PRO A 104 -20.15 3.27 -5.55
CA PRO A 104 -21.54 3.20 -5.16
C PRO A 104 -22.49 3.84 -6.19
N GLU A 105 -23.70 3.37 -6.31
CA GLU A 105 -24.72 4.02 -7.12
C GLU A 105 -24.95 5.45 -6.64
N GLY A 106 -25.04 6.41 -7.57
CA GLY A 106 -25.24 7.83 -7.26
C GLY A 106 -24.05 8.51 -6.58
N TRP A 107 -22.84 7.95 -6.67
CA TRP A 107 -21.64 8.51 -6.03
C TRP A 107 -21.36 9.97 -6.42
N ALA A 108 -21.79 10.38 -7.62
CA ALA A 108 -21.52 11.71 -8.19
C ALA A 108 -22.71 12.69 -8.04
N ASP A 109 -23.87 12.25 -7.53
CA ASP A 109 -25.13 13.04 -7.57
C ASP A 109 -25.04 14.34 -6.78
N GLU A 110 -24.20 14.40 -5.77
CA GLU A 110 -24.03 15.57 -4.91
C GLU A 110 -22.81 16.44 -5.25
N ILE A 111 -22.09 16.10 -6.32
CA ILE A 111 -20.92 16.89 -6.74
C ILE A 111 -21.40 18.28 -7.19
N PRO A 112 -20.86 19.38 -6.62
CA PRO A 112 -21.23 20.71 -7.01
C PRO A 112 -20.81 21.02 -8.46
N VAL A 113 -21.71 21.69 -9.20
CA VAL A 113 -21.45 22.18 -10.54
C VAL A 113 -21.02 23.65 -10.46
N TYR A 114 -19.84 23.96 -11.02
CA TYR A 114 -19.32 25.30 -11.09
C TYR A 114 -19.56 25.87 -12.50
N THR A 115 -20.29 26.98 -12.56
CA THR A 115 -20.63 27.65 -13.82
C THR A 115 -19.74 28.88 -14.04
N THR A 116 -19.66 29.38 -15.26
CA THR A 116 -18.78 30.50 -15.62
C THR A 116 -19.24 31.86 -15.03
N ASP A 117 -20.50 31.97 -14.67
CA ASP A 117 -21.12 33.13 -14.02
C ASP A 117 -21.08 33.07 -12.48
N ALA A 118 -20.64 31.92 -11.91
CA ALA A 118 -20.48 31.80 -10.49
C ALA A 118 -19.27 32.61 -9.96
N LYS A 119 -19.31 33.03 -8.71
CA LYS A 119 -18.18 33.69 -8.06
C LYS A 119 -16.93 32.80 -8.12
N ALA A 120 -15.80 33.39 -8.50
CA ALA A 120 -14.52 32.69 -8.52
C ALA A 120 -14.18 32.05 -7.16
N ILE A 121 -13.78 30.80 -7.19
CA ILE A 121 -13.40 30.01 -6.02
C ILE A 121 -11.99 29.45 -6.22
N ALA A 122 -11.18 29.41 -5.15
CA ALA A 122 -9.88 28.76 -5.20
C ALA A 122 -10.03 27.25 -5.43
N THR A 123 -9.18 26.65 -6.28
CA THR A 123 -9.24 25.22 -6.62
C THR A 123 -9.20 24.30 -5.38
N ARG A 124 -8.42 24.67 -4.37
CA ARG A 124 -8.39 23.93 -3.09
C ARG A 124 -9.75 23.94 -2.37
N SER A 125 -10.50 25.04 -2.47
CA SER A 125 -11.84 25.14 -1.88
C SER A 125 -12.85 24.32 -2.66
N ALA A 126 -12.82 24.37 -4.00
CA ALA A 126 -13.62 23.50 -4.85
C ALA A 126 -13.32 22.01 -4.58
N SER A 127 -12.05 21.65 -4.48
CA SER A 127 -11.63 20.30 -4.11
C SER A 127 -12.21 19.87 -2.76
N GLY A 128 -12.15 20.74 -1.74
CA GLY A 128 -12.72 20.43 -0.42
C GLY A 128 -14.24 20.27 -0.42
N GLU A 129 -14.96 21.07 -1.22
CA GLU A 129 -16.41 20.92 -1.40
C GLU A 129 -16.75 19.60 -2.08
N ILE A 130 -16.02 19.24 -3.14
CA ILE A 130 -16.19 17.97 -3.85
C ILE A 130 -15.87 16.78 -2.94
N LEU A 131 -14.75 16.80 -2.20
CA LEU A 131 -14.38 15.76 -1.26
C LEU A 131 -15.47 15.52 -0.22
N ASN A 132 -16.04 16.59 0.33
CA ASN A 132 -17.13 16.48 1.29
C ASN A 132 -18.44 16.01 0.65
N ALA A 133 -18.71 16.27 -0.62
CA ALA A 133 -19.84 15.70 -1.35
C ALA A 133 -19.64 14.18 -1.56
N LEU A 134 -18.46 13.80 -2.05
CA LEU A 134 -18.12 12.39 -2.27
C LEU A 134 -18.15 11.55 -0.99
N SER A 135 -17.63 12.07 0.13
CA SER A 135 -17.57 11.34 1.40
C SER A 135 -18.93 10.93 1.95
N ARG A 136 -20.00 11.66 1.59
CA ARG A 136 -21.36 11.29 1.97
C ARG A 136 -21.90 10.05 1.24
N ARG A 137 -21.37 9.78 0.04
CA ARG A 137 -21.77 8.66 -0.82
C ARG A 137 -20.74 7.52 -0.84
N MET A 138 -19.52 7.79 -0.42
CA MET A 138 -18.41 6.86 -0.49
C MET A 138 -17.86 6.60 0.93
N PRO A 139 -18.44 5.68 1.71
CA PRO A 139 -18.03 5.42 3.09
C PRO A 139 -16.60 4.87 3.20
N THR A 140 -16.04 4.38 2.11
CA THR A 140 -14.66 3.87 2.03
C THR A 140 -13.65 4.96 1.66
N LEU A 141 -14.07 6.22 1.51
CA LEU A 141 -13.17 7.33 1.20
C LEU A 141 -12.35 7.72 2.43
N LEU A 142 -11.08 7.37 2.41
CA LEU A 142 -10.10 7.72 3.45
C LEU A 142 -9.06 8.66 2.85
N GLY A 143 -8.52 9.54 3.67
CA GLY A 143 -7.46 10.44 3.23
C GLY A 143 -6.80 11.14 4.40
N GLY A 144 -5.75 11.91 4.10
CA GLY A 144 -5.04 12.67 5.11
C GLY A 144 -4.10 13.71 4.52
N SER A 145 -3.70 14.62 5.38
CA SER A 145 -2.63 15.58 5.16
C SER A 145 -1.84 15.67 6.45
N ALA A 146 -0.53 15.71 6.40
CA ALA A 146 0.30 15.72 7.61
C ALA A 146 -0.14 16.81 8.59
N ASP A 147 0.13 18.09 8.29
CA ASP A 147 -0.26 19.24 9.12
C ASP A 147 -1.05 20.31 8.35
N LEU A 148 -1.37 20.06 7.09
CA LEU A 148 -1.93 21.05 6.16
C LEU A 148 -3.42 20.84 5.83
N ALA A 149 -4.14 20.02 6.57
CA ALA A 149 -5.56 19.69 6.27
C ALA A 149 -6.45 20.94 6.15
N SER A 150 -6.25 21.95 7.01
CA SER A 150 -6.99 23.22 6.95
C SER A 150 -6.64 24.06 5.72
N SER A 151 -5.37 24.05 5.30
CA SER A 151 -4.88 24.77 4.13
C SER A 151 -5.29 24.10 2.81
N ASN A 152 -5.15 22.76 2.74
CA ASN A 152 -5.48 21.96 1.58
C ASN A 152 -6.99 21.69 1.44
N LYS A 153 -7.77 21.97 2.48
CA LYS A 153 -9.22 21.69 2.55
C LYS A 153 -9.55 20.21 2.41
N THR A 154 -8.69 19.33 2.94
CA THR A 154 -8.85 17.88 2.88
C THR A 154 -9.62 17.29 4.06
N LEU A 155 -10.00 18.12 5.05
CA LEU A 155 -10.78 17.69 6.19
C LEU A 155 -12.21 17.31 5.76
N LEU A 156 -12.63 16.09 6.05
CA LEU A 156 -14.01 15.65 5.88
C LEU A 156 -14.83 16.03 7.12
N LYS A 157 -15.86 16.86 6.93
CA LYS A 157 -16.64 17.45 8.04
C LYS A 157 -17.28 16.43 8.97
N ASN A 158 -17.65 15.24 8.42
CA ASN A 158 -18.32 14.17 9.14
C ASN A 158 -17.45 12.90 9.25
N GLY A 159 -16.17 12.96 8.87
CA GLY A 159 -15.31 11.77 8.77
C GLY A 159 -14.69 11.35 10.10
N GLY A 160 -14.47 12.30 11.02
CA GLY A 160 -13.70 12.03 12.24
C GLY A 160 -12.24 11.65 11.95
N ASP A 161 -11.56 11.16 12.98
CA ASP A 161 -10.21 10.66 12.91
C ASP A 161 -10.25 9.11 12.95
N PHE A 162 -9.68 8.45 11.94
CA PHE A 162 -9.59 7.00 11.91
C PHE A 162 -8.46 6.52 12.82
N GLN A 163 -8.80 5.96 13.96
CA GLN A 163 -7.85 5.50 14.98
C GLN A 163 -8.45 4.37 15.82
N ALA A 164 -7.62 3.66 16.60
CA ALA A 164 -8.03 2.48 17.35
C ALA A 164 -9.24 2.65 18.29
N ALA A 165 -9.49 3.87 18.75
CA ALA A 165 -10.64 4.18 19.60
C ALA A 165 -11.88 4.64 18.80
N ASN A 166 -11.77 4.78 17.49
CA ASN A 166 -12.82 5.36 16.65
C ASN A 166 -12.67 4.87 15.20
N TYR A 167 -13.18 3.67 14.94
CA TYR A 167 -13.25 3.07 13.61
C TYR A 167 -14.56 3.43 12.91
#